data_689d3388ec41982237fda14e73f1d17a
#
_entry.id   689d3388ec41982237fda14e73f1d17a
#
_cell.length_a   1.000
_cell.length_b   1.000
_cell.length_c   1.000
_cell.angle_alpha   90.00
_cell.angle_beta   90.00
_cell.angle_gamma   90.00
#
_symmetry.space_group_name_H-M   'P 1'
#
loop_
_entity.id
_entity.type
_entity.pdbx_description
1 polymer ?
#
loop_
_entity_poly.entity_id
_entity_poly.type
_entity_poly.pdbx_seq_one_letter_code
_entity_poly.pdbx_strand_id
1 'polypeptide(L)'
;MMGLATGADDMIVREMTAQENTALVSAGRLARLACASEGQPYMVPIHYAFADNYLYSFSMLGQKIDWMRSNPKVCAQIDDLTSARNWKSVVVYGVFEELADRIGTKVERDRAWSLLEKHANWWEPGSLKPVLPPVASASNHVFYRIYIESMTGRQAVEA
;
A
#
# COMPACT_ATOMS: atom_id res chain seq x y z
N MET A 1 38.50 27.47 23.55
CA MET A 1 37.36 28.13 22.89
C MET A 1 36.58 27.07 22.12
N MET A 2 35.46 26.71 22.61
CA MET A 2 34.58 25.74 21.92
C MET A 2 33.91 26.47 20.77
N GLY A 3 34.26 26.09 19.55
CA GLY A 3 33.50 26.50 18.41
C GLY A 3 32.08 25.96 18.56
N LEU A 4 31.13 26.86 18.65
CA LEU A 4 29.72 26.51 18.49
C LEU A 4 29.61 25.84 17.12
N ALA A 5 29.40 24.54 17.11
CA ALA A 5 28.88 23.87 15.95
C ALA A 5 27.51 24.54 15.70
N THR A 6 27.52 25.53 14.88
CA THR A 6 26.30 26.14 14.37
C THR A 6 25.57 25.02 13.63
N GLY A 7 24.37 24.75 14.06
CA GLY A 7 23.52 23.65 13.59
C GLY A 7 23.18 23.70 12.12
N ALA A 8 24.19 23.47 11.29
CA ALA A 8 23.98 23.15 9.87
C ALA A 8 23.39 21.76 9.68
N ASP A 9 23.04 21.09 10.76
CA ASP A 9 22.63 19.70 10.78
C ASP A 9 21.20 19.47 11.28
N ASP A 10 20.39 20.51 11.35
CA ASP A 10 19.03 20.38 11.84
C ASP A 10 18.10 19.84 10.75
N MET A 11 17.70 18.61 10.91
CA MET A 11 16.61 17.99 10.16
C MET A 11 15.29 18.45 10.77
N ILE A 12 14.38 18.95 9.94
CA ILE A 12 13.04 19.32 10.37
C ILE A 12 12.10 18.18 10.02
N VAL A 13 11.39 17.64 11.02
CA VAL A 13 10.34 16.66 10.82
C VAL A 13 9.00 17.34 11.07
N ARG A 14 8.09 17.24 10.12
CA ARG A 14 6.76 17.81 10.23
C ARG A 14 5.66 16.84 9.74
N GLU A 15 4.46 17.08 10.18
CA GLU A 15 3.29 16.40 9.63
C GLU A 15 3.04 16.85 8.19
N MET A 16 2.62 15.91 7.36
CA MET A 16 2.20 16.19 5.99
C MET A 16 0.72 16.55 5.98
N THR A 17 0.33 17.43 5.07
CA THR A 17 -1.07 17.75 4.84
C THR A 17 -1.79 16.58 4.17
N ALA A 18 -3.13 16.57 4.21
CA ALA A 18 -3.94 15.56 3.54
C ALA A 18 -3.62 15.50 2.04
N GLN A 19 -3.41 16.63 1.40
CA GLN A 19 -3.05 16.71 -0.01
C GLN A 19 -1.69 16.11 -0.29
N GLU A 20 -0.71 16.37 0.56
CA GLU A 20 0.64 15.80 0.46
C GLU A 20 0.62 14.28 0.66
N ASN A 21 -0.18 13.79 1.61
CA ASN A 21 -0.37 12.35 1.84
C ASN A 21 -0.93 11.67 0.59
N THR A 22 -1.98 12.22 0.03
CA THR A 22 -2.61 11.69 -1.19
C THR A 22 -1.65 11.71 -2.37
N ALA A 23 -0.86 12.77 -2.52
CA ALA A 23 0.13 12.87 -3.60
C ALA A 23 1.19 11.77 -3.50
N LEU A 24 1.69 11.48 -2.31
CA LEU A 24 2.68 10.41 -2.12
C LEU A 24 2.08 9.04 -2.42
N VAL A 25 0.90 8.75 -1.91
CA VAL A 25 0.22 7.47 -2.13
C VAL A 25 -0.11 7.28 -3.61
N SER A 26 -0.57 8.33 -4.27
CA SER A 26 -0.90 8.30 -5.70
C SER A 26 0.31 8.06 -6.60
N ALA A 27 1.46 8.60 -6.23
CA ALA A 27 2.70 8.45 -7.00
C ALA A 27 3.41 7.11 -6.73
N GLY A 28 3.15 6.49 -5.58
CA GLY A 28 3.80 5.25 -5.16
C GLY A 28 3.23 4.02 -5.84
N ARG A 29 3.99 2.93 -5.76
CA ARG A 29 3.63 1.61 -6.33
C ARG A 29 3.91 0.46 -5.38
N LEU A 30 4.77 0.67 -4.41
CA LEU A 30 5.15 -0.33 -3.42
C LEU A 30 4.73 0.15 -2.05
N ALA A 31 4.02 -0.70 -1.34
CA ALA A 31 3.64 -0.47 0.04
C ALA A 31 4.05 -1.65 0.92
N ARG A 32 4.15 -1.39 2.20
CA ARG A 32 4.29 -2.43 3.21
C ARG A 32 2.94 -2.58 3.89
N LEU A 33 2.28 -3.69 3.60
CA LEU A 33 0.96 -4.01 4.14
C LEU A 33 1.12 -4.74 5.46
N ALA A 34 0.47 -4.24 6.49
CA ALA A 34 0.43 -4.88 7.80
C ALA A 34 -0.99 -5.34 8.13
N CYS A 35 -1.09 -6.56 8.60
CA CYS A 35 -2.32 -7.16 9.10
C CYS A 35 -2.05 -7.90 10.40
N ALA A 36 -3.10 -8.33 11.07
CA ALA A 36 -2.96 -9.02 12.35
C ALA A 36 -3.99 -10.12 12.49
N SER A 37 -3.61 -11.18 13.18
CA SER A 37 -4.50 -12.26 13.56
C SER A 37 -4.18 -12.70 14.99
N GLU A 38 -5.20 -12.77 15.83
CA GLU A 38 -5.06 -13.17 17.23
C GLU A 38 -3.96 -12.40 17.99
N GLY A 39 -3.85 -11.10 17.72
CA GLY A 39 -2.86 -10.23 18.32
C GLY A 39 -1.46 -10.32 17.73
N GLN A 40 -1.22 -11.19 16.74
CA GLN A 40 0.06 -11.29 16.06
C GLN A 40 0.09 -10.36 14.83
N PRO A 41 0.96 -9.34 14.79
CA PRO A 41 1.15 -8.55 13.58
C PRO A 41 1.97 -9.28 12.53
N TYR A 42 1.70 -8.96 11.26
CA TYR A 42 2.41 -9.49 10.10
C TYR A 42 2.52 -8.42 9.02
N MET A 43 3.67 -8.30 8.39
CA MET A 43 3.91 -7.27 7.40
C MET A 43 4.62 -7.84 6.18
N VAL A 44 4.16 -7.45 4.99
CA VAL A 44 4.71 -7.87 3.70
C VAL A 44 4.70 -6.73 2.70
N PRO A 45 5.63 -6.70 1.75
CA PRO A 45 5.56 -5.77 0.64
C PRO A 45 4.45 -6.18 -0.34
N ILE A 46 3.78 -5.18 -0.90
CA ILE A 46 2.80 -5.35 -1.96
C ILE A 46 2.99 -4.27 -3.02
N HIS A 47 2.70 -4.62 -4.27
CA HIS A 47 2.47 -3.62 -5.30
C HIS A 47 1.01 -3.19 -5.28
N TYR A 48 0.76 -1.93 -5.53
CA TYR A 48 -0.60 -1.39 -5.50
C TYR A 48 -0.81 -0.33 -6.60
N ALA A 49 -2.05 -0.07 -6.89
CA ALA A 49 -2.49 1.09 -7.66
C ALA A 49 -3.53 1.85 -6.85
N PHE A 50 -3.40 3.17 -6.79
CA PHE A 50 -4.33 4.03 -6.07
C PHE A 50 -5.38 4.61 -7.02
N ALA A 51 -6.64 4.48 -6.65
CA ALA A 51 -7.76 5.15 -7.30
C ALA A 51 -8.97 5.20 -6.38
N ASP A 52 -9.74 6.29 -6.44
CA ASP A 52 -11.01 6.44 -5.74
C ASP A 52 -10.97 6.11 -4.23
N ASN A 53 -9.91 6.52 -3.58
CA ASN A 53 -9.70 6.26 -2.15
C ASN A 53 -9.51 4.78 -1.81
N TYR A 54 -9.00 3.98 -2.76
CA TYR A 54 -8.66 2.59 -2.58
C TYR A 54 -7.21 2.32 -2.99
N LEU A 55 -6.60 1.37 -2.33
CA LEU A 55 -5.39 0.70 -2.81
C LEU A 55 -5.81 -0.63 -3.42
N TYR A 56 -5.65 -0.76 -4.73
CA TYR A 56 -5.92 -2.02 -5.44
C TYR A 56 -4.66 -2.86 -5.49
N SER A 57 -4.77 -4.14 -5.25
CA SER A 57 -3.64 -5.05 -5.26
C SER A 57 -4.05 -6.46 -5.65
N PHE A 58 -3.04 -7.30 -5.76
CA PHE A 58 -3.15 -8.67 -6.19
C PHE A 58 -2.28 -9.55 -5.31
N SER A 59 -2.73 -10.78 -5.07
CA SER A 59 -1.95 -11.79 -4.38
C SER A 59 -2.35 -13.19 -4.82
N MET A 60 -1.45 -14.14 -4.57
CA MET A 60 -1.82 -15.55 -4.48
C MET A 60 -2.43 -15.82 -3.11
N LEU A 61 -3.15 -16.93 -2.97
CA LEU A 61 -3.60 -17.41 -1.66
C LEU A 61 -2.40 -17.62 -0.73
N GLY A 62 -2.55 -17.25 0.51
CA GLY A 62 -1.50 -17.37 1.51
C GLY A 62 -1.90 -16.71 2.83
N GLN A 63 -0.93 -16.59 3.75
CA GLN A 63 -1.19 -16.11 5.10
C GLN A 63 -1.81 -14.71 5.13
N LYS A 64 -1.33 -13.76 4.33
CA LYS A 64 -1.86 -12.40 4.32
C LYS A 64 -3.34 -12.37 3.95
N ILE A 65 -3.75 -13.16 2.96
CA ILE A 65 -5.14 -13.24 2.53
C ILE A 65 -6.01 -13.89 3.60
N ASP A 66 -5.56 -15.00 4.16
CA ASP A 66 -6.29 -15.69 5.23
C ASP A 66 -6.49 -14.79 6.46
N TRP A 67 -5.46 -14.06 6.84
CA TRP A 67 -5.53 -13.16 7.99
C TRP A 67 -6.42 -11.95 7.73
N MET A 68 -6.35 -11.36 6.53
CA MET A 68 -7.22 -10.24 6.18
C MET A 68 -8.68 -10.65 6.03
N ARG A 69 -8.96 -11.89 5.61
CA ARG A 69 -10.32 -12.43 5.59
C ARG A 69 -10.92 -12.55 6.99
N SER A 70 -10.12 -12.95 7.96
CA SER A 70 -10.58 -13.08 9.34
C SER A 70 -10.53 -11.76 10.12
N ASN A 71 -9.59 -10.87 9.79
CA ASN A 71 -9.49 -9.53 10.37
C ASN A 71 -9.20 -8.51 9.27
N PRO A 72 -10.22 -7.82 8.76
CA PRO A 72 -10.06 -6.92 7.62
C PRO A 72 -9.41 -5.57 7.94
N LYS A 73 -9.21 -5.25 9.20
CA LYS A 73 -8.53 -4.00 9.58
C LYS A 73 -7.04 -4.12 9.33
N VAL A 74 -6.52 -3.23 8.49
CA VAL A 74 -5.13 -3.26 8.03
C VAL A 74 -4.54 -1.86 8.05
N CYS A 75 -3.22 -1.79 7.94
CA CYS A 75 -2.56 -0.55 7.58
C CYS A 75 -1.50 -0.82 6.51
N ALA A 76 -1.14 0.21 5.78
CA ALA A 76 -0.10 0.15 4.77
C ALA A 76 0.79 1.38 4.89
N GLN A 77 2.09 1.20 4.70
CA GLN A 77 3.05 2.29 4.75
C GLN A 77 3.67 2.47 3.36
N ILE A 78 3.66 3.70 2.89
CA ILE A 78 4.27 4.11 1.64
C ILE A 78 5.30 5.20 1.96
N ASP A 79 6.47 5.11 1.37
CA ASP A 79 7.52 6.09 1.61
C ASP A 79 8.25 6.53 0.34
N ASP A 80 8.94 7.63 0.47
CA ASP A 80 9.93 8.11 -0.46
C ASP A 80 11.18 8.46 0.35
N LEU A 81 12.19 7.61 0.25
CA LEU A 81 13.43 7.72 1.01
C LEU A 81 14.54 8.24 0.09
N THR A 82 14.64 9.56 -0.06
CA THR A 82 15.71 10.17 -0.85
C THR A 82 17.06 10.06 -0.13
N SER A 83 17.06 10.36 1.18
CA SER A 83 18.24 10.22 2.04
C SER A 83 17.80 10.07 3.49
N ALA A 84 18.72 9.80 4.41
CA ALA A 84 18.44 9.73 5.84
C ALA A 84 17.83 11.03 6.41
N ARG A 85 18.03 12.16 5.72
CA ARG A 85 17.59 13.48 6.16
C ARG A 85 16.50 14.08 5.27
N ASN A 86 16.14 13.41 4.20
CA ASN A 86 15.10 13.85 3.27
C ASN A 86 14.23 12.67 2.90
N TRP A 87 13.09 12.54 3.56
CA TRP A 87 12.18 11.44 3.36
C TRP A 87 10.73 11.86 3.64
N LYS A 88 9.84 11.09 3.07
CA LYS A 88 8.39 11.17 3.32
C LYS A 88 7.87 9.78 3.64
N SER A 89 6.93 9.70 4.56
CA SER A 89 6.30 8.45 4.93
C SER A 89 4.82 8.69 5.25
N VAL A 90 3.95 7.89 4.65
CA VAL A 90 2.52 7.91 4.91
C VAL A 90 2.09 6.54 5.41
N VAL A 91 1.29 6.53 6.46
CA VAL A 91 0.58 5.33 6.92
C VAL A 91 -0.89 5.47 6.53
N VAL A 92 -1.39 4.48 5.83
CA VAL A 92 -2.79 4.34 5.46
C VAL A 92 -3.43 3.38 6.44
N TYR A 93 -4.54 3.79 7.06
CA TYR A 93 -5.39 2.91 7.87
C TYR A 93 -6.63 2.58 7.05
N GLY A 94 -6.92 1.29 6.93
CA GLY A 94 -8.02 0.92 6.05
C GLY A 94 -8.60 -0.47 6.30
N VAL A 95 -9.49 -0.84 5.41
CA VAL A 95 -10.26 -2.08 5.49
C VAL A 95 -10.06 -2.89 4.21
N PHE A 96 -9.69 -4.15 4.38
CA PHE A 96 -9.57 -5.11 3.28
C PHE A 96 -10.93 -5.47 2.71
N GLU A 97 -11.03 -5.43 1.39
CA GLU A 97 -12.18 -5.90 0.63
C GLU A 97 -11.69 -6.84 -0.47
N GLU A 98 -12.09 -8.09 -0.41
CA GLU A 98 -11.78 -9.03 -1.47
C GLU A 98 -12.67 -8.79 -2.69
N LEU A 99 -12.06 -8.72 -3.86
CA LEU A 99 -12.75 -8.59 -5.13
C LEU A 99 -12.95 -10.00 -5.71
N ALA A 100 -13.84 -10.74 -5.10
CA ALA A 100 -14.15 -12.11 -5.50
C ALA A 100 -14.75 -12.15 -6.91
N ASP A 101 -14.58 -13.26 -7.59
CA ASP A 101 -15.16 -13.48 -8.89
C ASP A 101 -16.67 -13.80 -8.77
N ARG A 102 -17.43 -12.77 -8.52
CA ARG A 102 -18.88 -12.79 -8.42
C ARG A 102 -19.46 -11.73 -9.36
N ILE A 103 -20.69 -11.93 -9.76
CA ILE A 103 -21.40 -10.98 -10.61
C ILE A 103 -21.36 -9.56 -10.03
N GLY A 104 -21.48 -9.41 -8.71
CA GLY A 104 -21.49 -8.11 -8.03
C GLY A 104 -20.14 -7.41 -7.92
N THR A 105 -19.01 -8.10 -8.18
CA THR A 105 -17.67 -7.54 -8.04
C THR A 105 -16.82 -7.64 -9.31
N LYS A 106 -17.41 -8.07 -10.41
CA LYS A 106 -16.68 -8.22 -11.68
C LYS A 106 -16.13 -6.89 -12.17
N VAL A 107 -16.89 -5.82 -12.08
CA VAL A 107 -16.49 -4.48 -12.53
C VAL A 107 -15.27 -4.01 -11.74
N GLU A 108 -15.28 -4.19 -10.44
CA GLU A 108 -14.18 -3.81 -9.56
C GLU A 108 -12.93 -4.66 -9.82
N ARG A 109 -13.08 -5.94 -10.11
CA ARG A 109 -11.96 -6.82 -10.49
C ARG A 109 -11.33 -6.39 -11.81
N ASP A 110 -12.14 -6.15 -12.81
CA ASP A 110 -11.68 -5.68 -14.12
C ASP A 110 -10.97 -4.32 -13.98
N ARG A 111 -11.48 -3.47 -13.12
CA ARG A 111 -10.84 -2.20 -12.80
C ARG A 111 -9.49 -2.39 -12.11
N ALA A 112 -9.42 -3.27 -11.11
CA ALA A 112 -8.17 -3.60 -10.43
C ALA A 112 -7.11 -4.08 -11.43
N TRP A 113 -7.48 -5.01 -12.30
CA TRP A 113 -6.61 -5.47 -13.39
C TRP A 113 -6.13 -4.30 -14.25
N SER A 114 -7.06 -3.48 -14.73
CA SER A 114 -6.77 -2.36 -15.62
C SER A 114 -5.84 -1.33 -14.98
N LEU A 115 -5.97 -1.07 -13.68
CA LEU A 115 -5.10 -0.15 -12.95
C LEU A 115 -3.71 -0.74 -12.72
N LEU A 116 -3.64 -2.00 -12.33
CA LEU A 116 -2.39 -2.65 -12.00
C LEU A 116 -1.53 -2.92 -13.24
N GLU A 117 -2.12 -3.36 -14.34
CA GLU A 117 -1.36 -3.72 -15.56
C GLU A 117 -0.59 -2.55 -16.17
N LYS A 118 -0.92 -1.31 -15.80
CA LYS A 118 -0.18 -0.12 -16.22
C LYS A 118 1.22 -0.04 -15.61
N HIS A 119 1.50 -0.83 -14.60
CA HIS A 119 2.77 -0.83 -13.88
C HIS A 119 3.56 -2.08 -14.21
N ALA A 120 4.86 -1.91 -14.49
CA ALA A 120 5.75 -3.05 -14.67
C ALA A 120 5.83 -3.88 -13.38
N ASN A 121 5.86 -5.19 -13.54
CA ASN A 121 5.98 -6.14 -12.43
C ASN A 121 4.89 -6.01 -11.35
N TRP A 122 3.73 -5.57 -11.73
CA TRP A 122 2.62 -5.31 -10.82
C TRP A 122 2.14 -6.55 -10.02
N TRP A 123 2.42 -7.74 -10.53
CA TRP A 123 2.07 -9.00 -9.84
C TRP A 123 3.05 -9.38 -8.72
N GLU A 124 4.21 -8.76 -8.67
CA GLU A 124 5.19 -8.98 -7.60
C GLU A 124 4.86 -8.12 -6.38
N PRO A 125 5.08 -8.62 -5.19
CA PRO A 125 5.55 -9.95 -4.81
C PRO A 125 4.44 -11.00 -4.66
N GLY A 126 3.38 -10.90 -5.41
CA GLY A 126 2.27 -11.85 -5.42
C GLY A 126 2.60 -13.20 -6.06
N SER A 127 3.81 -13.42 -6.49
CA SER A 127 4.52 -14.58 -7.02
C SER A 127 4.27 -14.92 -8.49
N LEU A 128 3.08 -15.24 -8.91
CA LEU A 128 2.82 -15.68 -10.29
C LEU A 128 2.06 -14.62 -11.08
N LYS A 129 2.58 -14.24 -12.22
CA LYS A 129 1.91 -13.33 -13.13
C LYS A 129 0.65 -13.97 -13.70
N PRO A 130 -0.52 -13.36 -13.53
CA PRO A 130 -1.74 -13.82 -14.21
C PRO A 130 -1.59 -13.57 -15.72
N VAL A 131 -2.00 -14.54 -16.52
CA VAL A 131 -1.84 -14.48 -18.00
C VAL A 131 -3.00 -13.71 -18.64
N LEU A 132 -4.17 -13.77 -18.03
CA LEU A 132 -5.40 -13.09 -18.47
C LEU A 132 -6.15 -12.60 -17.23
N PRO A 133 -7.09 -11.66 -17.37
CA PRO A 133 -7.98 -11.36 -16.27
C PRO A 133 -8.51 -12.66 -15.69
N PRO A 134 -8.34 -12.92 -14.39
CA PRO A 134 -8.66 -14.22 -13.82
C PRO A 134 -10.11 -14.57 -14.12
N VAL A 135 -10.29 -15.67 -14.81
CA VAL A 135 -11.61 -16.26 -14.94
C VAL A 135 -11.90 -16.99 -13.66
N ALA A 136 -13.11 -16.84 -13.18
CA ALA A 136 -13.67 -17.48 -12.01
C ALA A 136 -13.13 -18.87 -11.74
N SER A 137 -13.29 -19.34 -10.58
CA SER A 137 -13.23 -20.73 -10.10
C SER A 137 -11.96 -21.56 -10.30
N ALA A 138 -11.07 -21.26 -11.23
CA ALA A 138 -9.86 -22.04 -11.47
C ALA A 138 -8.57 -21.34 -11.04
N SER A 139 -8.65 -20.11 -10.56
CA SER A 139 -7.47 -19.30 -10.26
C SER A 139 -7.25 -19.13 -8.76
N ASN A 140 -6.03 -19.41 -8.31
CA ASN A 140 -5.58 -19.05 -6.96
C ASN A 140 -5.24 -17.56 -6.82
N HIS A 141 -5.56 -16.77 -7.85
CA HIS A 141 -5.29 -15.34 -7.86
C HIS A 141 -6.40 -14.59 -7.12
N VAL A 142 -5.97 -13.73 -6.20
CA VAL A 142 -6.88 -12.91 -5.40
C VAL A 142 -6.64 -11.46 -5.72
N PHE A 143 -7.64 -10.80 -6.28
CA PHE A 143 -7.68 -9.35 -6.38
C PHE A 143 -8.38 -8.81 -5.15
N TYR A 144 -7.83 -7.76 -4.58
CA TYR A 144 -8.40 -7.10 -3.41
C TYR A 144 -8.12 -5.61 -3.46
N ARG A 145 -8.82 -4.90 -2.63
CA ARG A 145 -8.58 -3.49 -2.43
C ARG A 145 -8.66 -3.15 -0.95
N ILE A 146 -8.00 -2.07 -0.58
CA ILE A 146 -8.06 -1.53 0.77
C ILE A 146 -8.77 -0.19 0.69
N TYR A 147 -9.93 -0.11 1.34
CA TYR A 147 -10.61 1.15 1.53
C TYR A 147 -9.85 2.00 2.53
N ILE A 148 -9.51 3.23 2.16
CA ILE A 148 -8.73 4.12 3.00
C ILE A 148 -9.68 4.87 3.94
N GLU A 149 -9.59 4.57 5.24
CA GLU A 149 -10.35 5.27 6.26
C GLU A 149 -9.66 6.57 6.70
N SER A 150 -8.34 6.53 6.84
CA SER A 150 -7.53 7.69 7.21
C SER A 150 -6.08 7.52 6.79
N MET A 151 -5.36 8.63 6.71
CA MET A 151 -3.93 8.66 6.44
C MET A 151 -3.23 9.63 7.38
N THR A 152 -2.05 9.25 7.83
CA THR A 152 -1.13 10.14 8.53
C THR A 152 0.21 10.15 7.80
N GLY A 153 0.83 11.29 7.70
CA GLY A 153 2.11 11.41 7.00
C GLY A 153 3.08 12.34 7.72
N ARG A 154 4.34 12.01 7.62
CA ARG A 154 5.45 12.81 8.12
C ARG A 154 6.52 12.93 7.05
N GLN A 155 7.18 14.07 7.05
CA GLN A 155 8.35 14.28 6.19
C GLN A 155 9.48 14.91 6.97
N ALA A 156 10.67 14.57 6.55
CA ALA A 156 11.90 15.19 7.01
C ALA A 156 12.55 15.95 5.85
N VAL A 157 13.01 17.14 6.13
CA VAL A 157 13.76 17.96 5.19
C VAL A 157 14.97 18.55 5.90
N GLU A 158 16.02 18.83 5.15
CA GLU A 158 17.13 19.60 5.68
C GLU A 158 16.69 21.05 5.89
N ALA A 159 17.13 21.61 7.00
CA ALA A 159 16.83 23.00 7.33
C ALA A 159 17.60 23.97 6.42
#